data_2956a219b3f1494d581e1851511aec97
#
_entry.id   2956a219b3f1494d581e1851511aec97
#
_cell.length_a   1.000
_cell.length_b   1.000
_cell.length_c   1.000
_cell.angle_alpha   90.00
_cell.angle_beta   90.00
_cell.angle_gamma   90.00
#
_symmetry.space_group_name_H-M   'P 1'
#
loop_
_entity.id
_entity.type
_entity.pdbx_description
1 polymer ?
#
loop_
_entity_poly.entity_id
_entity_poly.type
_entity_poly.pdbx_seq_one_letter_code
_entity_poly.pdbx_strand_id
1 'polypeptide(L)'
;GPYRAEPLEWREIATTALELARIAGILPAFLVDPAAAGEAVPVEAGDLAHWADRAQLTIATRARLPITACDSAEIVAFRSVDDTREHVALIIGTQRGDAVPLVRLHSECLTGDILGSLKCDCGPQLDAALAAMADEAARGGWGALLYLRQEGRGIGLVNKLRAYRLQDQGFDTVEANQRLGLPDEARDLATAARMLELLGAGQV
;
A
#
# COMPACT_ATOMS: atom_id res chain seq x y z
N GLY A 1 -35.37 -1.31 -0.34
CA GLY A 1 -34.81 0.03 -0.23
C GLY A 1 -35.39 0.95 -1.28
N PRO A 2 -35.26 2.28 -1.15
CA PRO A 2 -35.83 3.25 -2.10
C PRO A 2 -35.11 3.27 -3.47
N TYR A 3 -33.98 2.62 -3.58
CA TYR A 3 -33.16 2.60 -4.80
C TYR A 3 -33.25 1.25 -5.50
N ARG A 4 -33.38 1.28 -6.81
CA ARG A 4 -33.39 0.11 -7.69
C ARG A 4 -32.11 0.09 -8.50
N ALA A 5 -31.41 -1.04 -8.52
CA ALA A 5 -30.25 -1.22 -9.38
C ALA A 5 -30.71 -1.35 -10.84
N GLU A 6 -30.10 -0.57 -11.72
CA GLU A 6 -30.34 -0.62 -13.15
C GLU A 6 -29.02 -0.92 -13.88
N PRO A 7 -29.09 -1.63 -15.03
CA PRO A 7 -27.91 -1.83 -15.87
C PRO A 7 -27.40 -0.49 -16.41
N LEU A 8 -26.06 -0.32 -16.40
CA LEU A 8 -25.41 0.85 -16.98
C LEU A 8 -24.94 0.56 -18.40
N GLU A 9 -25.36 1.38 -19.36
CA GLU A 9 -24.90 1.30 -20.77
C GLU A 9 -23.44 1.78 -20.90
N TRP A 10 -23.01 2.71 -20.03
CA TRP A 10 -21.67 3.31 -19.99
C TRP A 10 -20.81 2.77 -18.84
N ARG A 11 -20.78 1.43 -18.73
CA ARG A 11 -20.08 0.72 -17.66
C ARG A 11 -18.58 1.08 -17.57
N GLU A 12 -17.91 1.23 -18.71
CA GLU A 12 -16.49 1.55 -18.76
C GLU A 12 -16.18 2.93 -18.13
N ILE A 13 -16.98 3.94 -18.47
CA ILE A 13 -16.85 5.28 -17.89
C ILE A 13 -17.09 5.23 -16.38
N ALA A 14 -18.10 4.50 -15.92
CA ALA A 14 -18.38 4.33 -14.50
C ALA A 14 -17.22 3.64 -13.77
N THR A 15 -16.63 2.62 -14.37
CA THR A 15 -15.47 1.92 -13.80
C THR A 15 -14.27 2.87 -13.68
N THR A 16 -13.97 3.64 -14.71
CA THR A 16 -12.89 4.64 -14.71
C THR A 16 -13.10 5.69 -13.62
N ALA A 17 -14.33 6.22 -13.50
CA ALA A 17 -14.66 7.21 -12.47
C ALA A 17 -14.52 6.64 -11.05
N LEU A 18 -15.01 5.43 -10.80
CA LEU A 18 -14.89 4.78 -9.50
C LEU A 18 -13.41 4.52 -9.14
N GLU A 19 -12.59 4.11 -10.11
CA GLU A 19 -11.16 3.91 -9.92
C GLU A 19 -10.45 5.23 -9.62
N LEU A 20 -10.78 6.32 -10.33
CA LEU A 20 -10.27 7.65 -10.03
C LEU A 20 -10.60 8.08 -8.60
N ALA A 21 -11.83 7.87 -8.15
CA ALA A 21 -12.22 8.18 -6.77
C ALA A 21 -11.45 7.34 -5.74
N ARG A 22 -11.20 6.06 -6.05
CA ARG A 22 -10.39 5.17 -5.22
C ARG A 22 -8.94 5.67 -5.10
N ILE A 23 -8.34 6.06 -6.21
CA ILE A 23 -6.99 6.64 -6.26
C ILE A 23 -6.92 7.93 -5.43
N ALA A 24 -7.94 8.79 -5.56
CA ALA A 24 -8.05 10.04 -4.82
C ALA A 24 -8.38 9.86 -3.33
N GLY A 25 -8.64 8.63 -2.87
CA GLY A 25 -8.99 8.35 -1.47
C GLY A 25 -10.35 8.90 -1.03
N ILE A 26 -11.26 9.17 -1.98
CA ILE A 26 -12.62 9.63 -1.71
C ILE A 26 -13.63 8.48 -1.84
N LEU A 27 -14.88 8.73 -1.40
CA LEU A 27 -15.95 7.74 -1.53
C LEU A 27 -16.17 7.39 -3.02
N PRO A 28 -16.06 6.10 -3.42
CA PRO A 28 -16.26 5.69 -4.81
C PRO A 28 -17.77 5.66 -5.16
N ALA A 29 -18.40 6.82 -5.18
CA ALA A 29 -19.79 7.02 -5.54
C ALA A 29 -19.97 8.39 -6.21
N PHE A 30 -20.73 8.43 -7.30
CA PHE A 30 -20.94 9.63 -8.10
C PHE A 30 -22.42 9.88 -8.34
N LEU A 31 -22.76 11.17 -8.40
CA LEU A 31 -23.97 11.64 -9.06
C LEU A 31 -23.59 12.06 -10.48
N VAL A 32 -24.27 11.53 -11.47
CA VAL A 32 -23.95 11.75 -12.89
C VAL A 32 -25.05 12.59 -13.53
N ASP A 33 -24.66 13.66 -14.18
CA ASP A 33 -25.53 14.44 -15.06
C ASP A 33 -25.03 14.32 -16.51
N PRO A 34 -25.70 13.52 -17.36
CA PRO A 34 -25.29 13.34 -18.76
C PRO A 34 -25.38 14.62 -19.60
N ALA A 35 -26.13 15.62 -19.14
CA ALA A 35 -26.30 16.89 -19.82
C ALA A 35 -25.34 17.98 -19.34
N ALA A 36 -24.56 17.72 -18.30
CA ALA A 36 -23.61 18.69 -17.76
C ALA A 36 -22.51 18.96 -18.78
N ALA A 37 -22.49 20.17 -19.31
CA ALA A 37 -21.37 20.69 -20.10
C ALA A 37 -20.59 21.67 -19.22
N GLY A 38 -19.30 21.42 -18.99
CA GLY A 38 -18.46 22.29 -18.19
C GLY A 38 -17.02 22.27 -18.68
N GLU A 39 -16.20 23.19 -18.19
CA GLU A 39 -14.74 23.22 -18.39
C GLU A 39 -14.06 22.18 -17.49
N ALA A 40 -14.44 20.92 -17.60
CA ALA A 40 -13.80 19.84 -16.85
C ALA A 40 -12.59 19.31 -17.62
N VAL A 41 -11.53 18.96 -16.90
CA VAL A 41 -10.41 18.22 -17.49
C VAL A 41 -10.89 16.79 -17.77
N PRO A 42 -10.85 16.33 -19.03
CA PRO A 42 -11.22 14.95 -19.33
C PRO A 42 -10.19 13.97 -18.75
N VAL A 43 -10.65 12.85 -18.23
CA VAL A 43 -9.82 11.74 -17.74
C VAL A 43 -10.27 10.47 -18.43
N GLU A 44 -9.33 9.79 -19.07
CA GLU A 44 -9.58 8.52 -19.76
C GLU A 44 -8.99 7.34 -18.98
N ALA A 45 -9.43 6.13 -19.29
CA ALA A 45 -8.89 4.91 -18.68
C ALA A 45 -7.37 4.77 -18.89
N GLY A 46 -6.86 5.26 -20.03
CA GLY A 46 -5.42 5.29 -20.33
C GLY A 46 -4.61 6.17 -19.38
N ASP A 47 -5.18 7.29 -18.92
CA ASP A 47 -4.51 8.18 -17.97
C ASP A 47 -4.32 7.50 -16.61
N LEU A 48 -5.33 6.75 -16.17
CA LEU A 48 -5.24 5.97 -14.93
C LEU A 48 -4.21 4.83 -15.05
N ALA A 49 -4.14 4.16 -16.20
CA ALA A 49 -3.17 3.12 -16.46
C ALA A 49 -1.73 3.69 -16.44
N HIS A 50 -1.53 4.87 -17.04
CA HIS A 50 -0.23 5.56 -17.00
C HIS A 50 0.16 5.98 -15.58
N TRP A 51 -0.79 6.53 -14.84
CA TRP A 51 -0.57 6.89 -13.42
C TRP A 51 -0.23 5.65 -12.56
N ALA A 52 -0.79 4.48 -12.88
CA ALA A 52 -0.53 3.22 -12.20
C ALA A 52 0.78 2.55 -12.64
N ASP A 53 1.50 3.08 -13.63
CA ASP A 53 2.74 2.49 -14.14
C ASP A 53 3.86 2.56 -13.10
N ARG A 54 4.23 1.39 -12.59
CA ARG A 54 5.28 1.23 -11.57
C ARG A 54 6.70 1.32 -12.14
N ALA A 55 6.86 1.34 -13.44
CA ALA A 55 8.16 1.59 -14.07
C ALA A 55 8.72 2.98 -13.72
N GLN A 56 7.84 3.92 -13.37
CA GLN A 56 8.22 5.27 -12.95
C GLN A 56 8.76 5.35 -11.51
N LEU A 57 8.65 4.27 -10.71
CA LEU A 57 9.21 4.24 -9.37
C LEU A 57 10.74 4.23 -9.45
N THR A 58 11.36 5.15 -8.70
CA THR A 58 12.82 5.31 -8.63
C THR A 58 13.28 5.43 -7.18
N ILE A 59 14.57 5.15 -6.92
CA ILE A 59 15.19 5.45 -5.64
C ILE A 59 15.44 6.97 -5.60
N ALA A 60 14.81 7.64 -4.65
CA ALA A 60 14.97 9.08 -4.43
C ALA A 60 16.22 9.38 -3.60
N THR A 61 16.45 8.63 -2.53
CA THR A 61 17.61 8.80 -1.64
C THR A 61 17.84 7.56 -0.77
N ARG A 62 19.04 7.49 -0.19
CA ARG A 62 19.43 6.51 0.82
C ARG A 62 20.11 7.21 1.98
N ALA A 63 19.94 6.67 3.18
CA ALA A 63 20.61 7.18 4.37
C ALA A 63 20.86 6.05 5.37
N ARG A 64 21.98 6.13 6.09
CA ARG A 64 22.19 5.29 7.28
C ARG A 64 21.13 5.63 8.32
N LEU A 65 20.48 4.63 8.88
CA LEU A 65 19.46 4.77 9.91
C LEU A 65 19.66 3.70 10.99
N PRO A 66 20.50 3.95 12.00
CA PRO A 66 20.56 3.07 13.15
C PRO A 66 19.18 2.93 13.80
N ILE A 67 18.76 1.70 14.06
CA ILE A 67 17.51 1.39 14.76
C ILE A 67 17.78 0.51 15.97
N THR A 68 16.82 0.39 16.86
CA THR A 68 16.96 -0.42 18.09
C THR A 68 17.37 -1.86 17.79
N ALA A 69 16.87 -2.44 16.69
CA ALA A 69 17.18 -3.82 16.30
C ALA A 69 18.57 -3.97 15.64
N CYS A 70 19.12 -2.90 15.02
CA CYS A 70 20.37 -2.98 14.27
C CYS A 70 21.02 -1.60 14.07
N ASP A 71 22.29 -1.46 14.45
CA ASP A 71 23.07 -0.22 14.29
C ASP A 71 23.49 0.05 12.84
N SER A 72 23.54 -0.96 11.99
CA SER A 72 24.02 -0.89 10.60
C SER A 72 22.89 -0.89 9.56
N ALA A 73 21.69 -0.45 9.94
CA ALA A 73 20.58 -0.36 9.01
C ALA A 73 20.70 0.88 8.09
N GLU A 74 20.17 0.74 6.87
CA GLU A 74 20.01 1.79 5.87
C GLU A 74 18.54 1.93 5.49
N ILE A 75 18.04 3.16 5.43
CA ILE A 75 16.73 3.47 4.86
C ILE A 75 16.90 3.92 3.41
N VAL A 76 16.03 3.40 2.54
CA VAL A 76 15.94 3.74 1.12
C VAL A 76 14.56 4.28 0.85
N ALA A 77 14.47 5.51 0.36
CA ALA A 77 13.20 6.14 -0.02
C ALA A 77 12.98 6.01 -1.53
N PHE A 78 11.75 5.66 -1.89
CA PHE A 78 11.31 5.51 -3.27
C PHE A 78 10.22 6.54 -3.58
N ARG A 79 10.26 7.08 -4.78
CA ARG A 79 9.28 8.04 -5.28
C ARG A 79 8.90 7.72 -6.72
N SER A 80 7.63 7.86 -7.05
CA SER A 80 7.14 7.94 -8.43
C SER A 80 6.90 9.40 -8.80
N VAL A 81 6.97 9.72 -10.08
CA VAL A 81 6.67 11.08 -10.58
C VAL A 81 5.21 11.43 -10.35
N ASP A 82 4.33 10.45 -10.50
CA ASP A 82 2.87 10.65 -10.48
C ASP A 82 2.22 10.27 -9.14
N ASP A 83 2.98 9.75 -8.17
CA ASP A 83 2.46 9.39 -6.84
C ASP A 83 3.18 10.19 -5.76
N THR A 84 2.42 10.91 -4.95
CA THR A 84 2.95 11.68 -3.80
C THR A 84 3.34 10.82 -2.61
N ARG A 85 2.98 9.54 -2.62
CA ARG A 85 3.34 8.61 -1.55
C ARG A 85 4.81 8.19 -1.68
N GLU A 86 5.54 8.30 -0.60
CA GLU A 86 6.92 7.84 -0.51
C GLU A 86 6.95 6.47 0.16
N HIS A 87 7.25 5.44 -0.60
CA HIS A 87 7.51 4.12 -0.04
C HIS A 87 8.94 4.07 0.50
N VAL A 88 9.18 3.26 1.51
CA VAL A 88 10.53 3.10 2.06
C VAL A 88 10.90 1.62 2.19
N ALA A 89 12.19 1.33 2.03
CA ALA A 89 12.75 0.05 2.44
C ALA A 89 13.77 0.27 3.55
N LEU A 90 13.78 -0.61 4.53
CA LEU A 90 14.84 -0.69 5.51
C LEU A 90 15.70 -1.91 5.17
N ILE A 91 16.98 -1.66 4.90
CA ILE A 91 17.97 -2.69 4.62
C ILE A 91 18.76 -2.95 5.89
N ILE A 92 18.82 -4.20 6.32
CA ILE A 92 19.51 -4.64 7.53
C ILE A 92 20.59 -5.65 7.14
N GLY A 93 21.82 -5.40 7.54
CA GLY A 93 22.97 -6.18 7.14
C GLY A 93 23.63 -5.67 5.86
N THR A 94 24.51 -6.48 5.28
CA THR A 94 25.26 -6.10 4.09
C THR A 94 24.82 -6.93 2.90
N GLN A 95 24.30 -6.27 1.88
CA GLN A 95 24.00 -6.90 0.60
C GLN A 95 25.31 -7.38 -0.04
N ARG A 96 25.47 -8.66 -0.23
CA ARG A 96 26.67 -9.29 -0.80
C ARG A 96 26.32 -10.16 -1.99
N GLY A 97 26.71 -9.73 -3.18
CA GLY A 97 26.60 -10.53 -4.39
C GLY A 97 25.23 -11.18 -4.58
N ASP A 98 25.20 -12.50 -4.73
CA ASP A 98 24.00 -13.29 -4.97
C ASP A 98 23.27 -13.77 -3.70
N ALA A 99 23.59 -13.22 -2.52
CA ALA A 99 22.94 -13.60 -1.27
C ALA A 99 21.47 -13.20 -1.30
N VAL A 100 20.59 -14.19 -1.15
CA VAL A 100 19.12 -14.01 -1.12
C VAL A 100 18.74 -13.31 0.18
N PRO A 101 18.00 -12.18 0.14
CA PRO A 101 17.58 -11.49 1.34
C PRO A 101 16.42 -12.16 2.06
N LEU A 102 16.34 -11.97 3.38
CA LEU A 102 15.09 -12.15 4.10
C LEU A 102 14.19 -10.93 3.85
N VAL A 103 13.04 -11.14 3.19
CA VAL A 103 12.15 -10.06 2.80
C VAL A 103 10.85 -10.06 3.60
N ARG A 104 10.42 -8.87 4.03
CA ARG A 104 9.09 -8.62 4.57
C ARG A 104 8.41 -7.49 3.81
N LEU A 105 7.23 -7.76 3.25
CA LEU A 105 6.31 -6.73 2.79
C LEU A 105 5.43 -6.32 3.97
N HIS A 106 5.48 -5.04 4.35
CA HIS A 106 4.71 -4.48 5.45
C HIS A 106 3.91 -3.28 4.96
N SER A 107 2.59 -3.37 4.97
CA SER A 107 1.72 -2.21 4.69
C SER A 107 1.64 -1.35 5.93
N GLU A 108 1.79 -0.04 5.76
CA GLU A 108 1.63 0.97 6.82
C GLU A 108 0.39 0.69 7.68
N CYS A 109 0.56 0.76 8.98
CA CYS A 109 -0.50 0.57 9.95
C CYS A 109 -0.33 1.53 11.13
N LEU A 110 -0.81 2.75 11.02
CA LEU A 110 -0.69 3.76 12.09
C LEU A 110 -1.15 3.21 13.44
N THR A 111 -2.26 2.48 13.45
CA THR A 111 -2.84 1.97 14.69
C THR A 111 -2.00 0.86 15.32
N GLY A 112 -1.42 -0.04 14.54
CA GLY A 112 -0.61 -1.14 15.03
C GLY A 112 0.85 -0.75 15.25
N ASP A 113 1.48 -0.13 14.25
CA ASP A 113 2.92 0.13 14.24
C ASP A 113 3.33 1.23 15.22
N ILE A 114 2.45 2.23 15.45
CA ILE A 114 2.76 3.41 16.28
C ILE A 114 1.95 3.44 17.56
N LEU A 115 0.64 3.15 17.49
CA LEU A 115 -0.25 3.28 18.64
C LEU A 115 -0.42 2.00 19.45
N GLY A 116 0.16 0.88 19.02
CA GLY A 116 0.08 -0.40 19.73
C GLY A 116 -1.36 -0.93 19.85
N SER A 117 -2.20 -0.72 18.84
CA SER A 117 -3.60 -1.14 18.84
C SER A 117 -3.75 -2.65 19.01
N LEU A 118 -4.62 -3.07 19.90
CA LEU A 118 -4.98 -4.48 20.09
C LEU A 118 -6.00 -5.00 19.05
N LYS A 119 -6.43 -4.16 18.11
CA LYS A 119 -7.32 -4.57 17.00
C LYS A 119 -6.60 -5.20 15.82
N CYS A 120 -5.27 -5.19 15.80
CA CYS A 120 -4.46 -5.84 14.78
C CYS A 120 -3.12 -6.29 15.38
N ASP A 121 -2.41 -7.12 14.65
CA ASP A 121 -1.12 -7.69 15.00
C ASP A 121 0.06 -7.05 14.21
N CYS A 122 -0.17 -5.92 13.53
CA CYS A 122 0.82 -5.28 12.67
C CYS A 122 2.08 -4.88 13.43
N GLY A 123 1.95 -4.23 14.59
CA GLY A 123 3.12 -3.85 15.41
C GLY A 123 3.98 -5.05 15.81
N PRO A 124 3.44 -6.07 16.49
CA PRO A 124 4.18 -7.30 16.78
C PRO A 124 4.78 -7.99 15.56
N GLN A 125 4.12 -7.97 14.41
CA GLN A 125 4.66 -8.52 13.16
C GLN A 125 5.84 -7.69 12.64
N LEU A 126 5.79 -6.37 12.76
CA LEU A 126 6.89 -5.48 12.40
C LEU A 126 8.12 -5.76 13.27
N ASP A 127 7.93 -5.80 14.58
CA ASP A 127 9.00 -6.07 15.55
C ASP A 127 9.64 -7.44 15.30
N ALA A 128 8.84 -8.47 15.08
CA ALA A 128 9.33 -9.82 14.78
C ALA A 128 10.12 -9.88 13.47
N ALA A 129 9.69 -9.15 12.44
CA ALA A 129 10.40 -9.07 11.17
C ALA A 129 11.76 -8.37 11.32
N LEU A 130 11.80 -7.26 12.04
CA LEU A 130 13.05 -6.54 12.31
C LEU A 130 14.04 -7.39 13.12
N ALA A 131 13.58 -8.10 14.14
CA ALA A 131 14.40 -9.02 14.91
C ALA A 131 14.96 -10.17 14.03
N ALA A 132 14.12 -10.81 13.21
CA ALA A 132 14.55 -11.87 12.32
C ALA A 132 15.58 -11.39 11.29
N MET A 133 15.44 -10.18 10.76
CA MET A 133 16.40 -9.58 9.83
C MET A 133 17.72 -9.22 10.53
N ALA A 134 17.69 -8.75 11.78
CA ALA A 134 18.88 -8.51 12.57
C ALA A 134 19.64 -9.81 12.84
N ASP A 135 18.95 -10.89 13.17
CA ASP A 135 19.54 -12.22 13.34
C ASP A 135 20.15 -12.74 12.03
N GLU A 136 19.49 -12.52 10.88
CA GLU A 136 20.02 -12.89 9.57
C GLU A 136 21.30 -12.11 9.25
N ALA A 137 21.31 -10.81 9.52
CA ALA A 137 22.49 -9.97 9.35
C ALA A 137 23.67 -10.41 10.24
N ALA A 138 23.39 -10.82 11.48
CA ALA A 138 24.40 -11.35 12.40
C ALA A 138 25.05 -12.66 11.90
N ARG A 139 24.31 -13.44 11.09
CA ARG A 139 24.84 -14.64 10.41
C ARG A 139 25.56 -14.35 9.09
N GLY A 140 25.69 -13.07 8.73
CA GLY A 140 26.36 -12.62 7.51
C GLY A 140 25.45 -12.52 6.28
N GLY A 141 24.14 -12.73 6.45
CA GLY A 141 23.10 -12.46 5.47
C GLY A 141 22.62 -11.00 5.50
N TRP A 142 21.48 -10.75 4.89
CA TRP A 142 20.84 -9.43 4.90
C TRP A 142 19.31 -9.54 4.78
N GLY A 143 18.63 -8.48 5.17
CA GLY A 143 17.18 -8.40 5.06
C GLY A 143 16.70 -7.09 4.47
N ALA A 144 15.51 -7.11 3.88
CA ALA A 144 14.82 -5.96 3.32
C ALA A 144 13.37 -5.92 3.82
N LEU A 145 13.06 -4.95 4.69
CA LEU A 145 11.69 -4.63 5.07
C LEU A 145 11.16 -3.57 4.09
N LEU A 146 10.18 -3.90 3.26
CA LEU A 146 9.50 -2.95 2.39
C LEU A 146 8.29 -2.38 3.12
N TYR A 147 8.38 -1.14 3.57
CA TYR A 147 7.30 -0.44 4.25
C TYR A 147 6.48 0.35 3.23
N LEU A 148 5.33 -0.18 2.90
CA LEU A 148 4.48 0.32 1.82
C LEU A 148 3.44 1.30 2.39
N ARG A 149 3.41 2.52 1.85
CA ARG A 149 2.47 3.59 2.23
C ARG A 149 1.08 3.31 1.66
N GLN A 150 0.47 2.24 2.17
CA GLN A 150 -0.85 1.75 1.76
C GLN A 150 -1.64 1.26 2.99
N GLU A 151 -2.03 2.22 3.82
CA GLU A 151 -2.77 1.98 5.07
C GLU A 151 -4.03 1.14 4.84
N GLY A 152 -4.30 0.23 5.80
CA GLY A 152 -5.51 -0.59 5.76
C GLY A 152 -5.56 -1.56 4.57
N ARG A 153 -4.43 -2.12 4.13
CA ARG A 153 -4.32 -2.95 2.91
C ARG A 153 -4.70 -2.18 1.63
N GLY A 154 -4.43 -0.87 1.60
CA GLY A 154 -4.72 -0.02 0.45
C GLY A 154 -6.07 0.69 0.47
N ILE A 155 -6.94 0.42 1.46
CA ILE A 155 -8.25 1.10 1.57
C ILE A 155 -8.18 2.45 2.31
N GLY A 156 -7.03 2.78 2.91
CA GLY A 156 -6.78 4.01 3.65
C GLY A 156 -7.29 3.97 5.11
N LEU A 157 -6.75 4.89 5.93
CA LEU A 157 -7.03 4.95 7.37
C LEU A 157 -8.51 5.14 7.68
N VAL A 158 -9.18 6.05 6.98
CA VAL A 158 -10.59 6.37 7.24
C VAL A 158 -11.48 5.14 7.05
N ASN A 159 -11.29 4.40 5.97
CA ASN A 159 -12.08 3.19 5.71
C ASN A 159 -11.71 2.06 6.66
N LYS A 160 -10.46 1.94 7.05
CA LYS A 160 -10.03 1.01 8.10
C LYS A 160 -10.74 1.30 9.44
N LEU A 161 -10.87 2.56 9.84
CA LEU A 161 -11.60 2.92 11.05
C LEU A 161 -13.11 2.63 10.94
N ARG A 162 -13.69 2.81 9.74
CA ARG A 162 -15.07 2.37 9.47
C ARG A 162 -15.22 0.86 9.57
N ALA A 163 -14.28 0.09 9.03
CA ALA A 163 -14.25 -1.37 9.17
C ALA A 163 -14.14 -1.78 10.65
N TYR A 164 -13.32 -1.13 11.47
CA TYR A 164 -13.23 -1.38 12.90
C TYR A 164 -14.58 -1.20 13.61
N ARG A 165 -15.38 -0.20 13.24
CA ARG A 165 -16.73 -0.02 13.79
C ARG A 165 -17.68 -1.15 13.42
N LEU A 166 -17.54 -1.73 12.23
CA LEU A 166 -18.32 -2.90 11.83
C LEU A 166 -17.85 -4.16 12.56
N GLN A 167 -16.56 -4.31 12.77
CA GLN A 167 -16.01 -5.41 13.59
C GLN A 167 -16.50 -5.38 15.03
N ASP A 168 -16.66 -4.19 15.63
CA ASP A 168 -17.27 -4.03 16.96
C ASP A 168 -18.74 -4.48 17.00
N GLN A 169 -19.39 -4.60 15.83
CA GLN A 169 -20.75 -5.13 15.67
C GLN A 169 -20.75 -6.63 15.34
N GLY A 170 -19.59 -7.30 15.32
CA GLY A 170 -19.44 -8.73 15.13
C GLY A 170 -19.14 -9.18 13.70
N PHE A 171 -18.88 -8.26 12.76
CA PHE A 171 -18.47 -8.61 11.42
C PHE A 171 -16.97 -8.93 11.37
N ASP A 172 -16.57 -9.87 10.52
CA ASP A 172 -15.16 -10.09 10.25
C ASP A 172 -14.58 -9.02 9.30
N THR A 173 -13.27 -9.09 9.03
CA THR A 173 -12.59 -8.08 8.19
C THR A 173 -13.11 -8.07 6.75
N VAL A 174 -13.39 -9.25 6.18
CA VAL A 174 -13.87 -9.39 4.80
C VAL A 174 -15.30 -8.85 4.68
N GLU A 175 -16.18 -9.29 5.59
CA GLU A 175 -17.56 -8.81 5.66
C GLU A 175 -17.63 -7.30 5.87
N ALA A 176 -16.76 -6.73 6.73
CA ALA A 176 -16.69 -5.29 6.95
C ALA A 176 -16.30 -4.53 5.68
N ASN A 177 -15.30 -5.01 4.94
CA ASN A 177 -14.89 -4.39 3.67
C ASN A 177 -16.00 -4.48 2.61
N GLN A 178 -16.62 -5.64 2.44
CA GLN A 178 -17.72 -5.84 1.49
C GLN A 178 -18.92 -4.92 1.79
N ARG A 179 -19.27 -4.74 3.08
CA ARG A 179 -20.33 -3.80 3.50
C ARG A 179 -20.00 -2.34 3.21
N LEU A 180 -18.70 -2.00 3.17
CA LEU A 180 -18.24 -0.68 2.79
C LEU A 180 -18.10 -0.51 1.27
N GLY A 181 -18.38 -1.55 0.47
CA GLY A 181 -18.17 -1.53 -0.98
C GLY A 181 -16.70 -1.52 -1.38
N LEU A 182 -15.82 -2.00 -0.51
CA LEU A 182 -14.38 -2.02 -0.73
C LEU A 182 -13.91 -3.42 -1.14
N PRO A 183 -12.83 -3.54 -1.91
CA PRO A 183 -12.24 -4.83 -2.24
C PRO A 183 -11.65 -5.49 -0.99
N ASP A 184 -11.61 -6.81 -0.99
CA ASP A 184 -11.00 -7.60 0.09
C ASP A 184 -9.46 -7.42 0.10
N GLU A 185 -8.87 -7.18 -1.06
CA GLU A 185 -7.45 -6.90 -1.26
C GLU A 185 -7.27 -5.71 -2.20
N ALA A 186 -6.65 -4.64 -1.70
CA ALA A 186 -6.33 -3.44 -2.45
C ALA A 186 -4.84 -3.07 -2.36
N ARG A 187 -3.98 -3.99 -1.89
CA ARG A 187 -2.53 -3.78 -1.83
C ARG A 187 -1.94 -3.78 -3.22
N ASP A 188 -1.05 -2.85 -3.44
CA ASP A 188 -0.23 -2.77 -4.64
C ASP A 188 1.07 -3.57 -4.45
N LEU A 189 1.02 -4.84 -4.82
CA LEU A 189 2.19 -5.73 -4.75
C LEU A 189 3.16 -5.49 -5.91
N ALA A 190 2.73 -4.88 -7.02
CA ALA A 190 3.60 -4.53 -8.12
C ALA A 190 4.63 -3.47 -7.71
N THR A 191 4.23 -2.50 -6.89
CA THR A 191 5.16 -1.54 -6.27
C THR A 191 6.23 -2.26 -5.44
N ALA A 192 5.87 -3.25 -4.64
CA ALA A 192 6.84 -4.00 -3.84
C ALA A 192 7.83 -4.78 -4.72
N ALA A 193 7.36 -5.43 -5.78
CA ALA A 193 8.21 -6.12 -6.74
C ALA A 193 9.21 -5.15 -7.38
N ARG A 194 8.74 -3.98 -7.82
CA ARG A 194 9.60 -2.95 -8.40
C ARG A 194 10.64 -2.41 -7.41
N MET A 195 10.28 -2.25 -6.14
CA MET A 195 11.24 -1.87 -5.10
C MET A 195 12.36 -2.91 -4.95
N LEU A 196 12.03 -4.21 -4.95
CA LEU A 196 13.01 -5.29 -4.88
C LEU A 196 13.95 -5.30 -6.09
N GLU A 197 13.43 -5.11 -7.31
CA GLU A 197 14.25 -4.96 -8.52
C GLU A 197 15.24 -3.80 -8.37
N LEU A 198 14.77 -2.61 -7.94
CA LEU A 198 15.60 -1.42 -7.75
C LEU A 198 16.65 -1.60 -6.64
N LEU A 199 16.39 -2.45 -5.65
CA LEU A 199 17.34 -2.83 -4.62
C LEU A 199 18.34 -3.89 -5.09
N GLY A 200 18.13 -4.47 -6.29
CA GLY A 200 18.98 -5.54 -6.81
C GLY A 200 18.71 -6.91 -6.17
N ALA A 201 17.55 -7.10 -5.53
CA ALA A 201 17.12 -8.37 -4.98
C ALA A 201 16.43 -9.19 -6.09
N GLY A 202 17.21 -9.79 -6.98
CA GLY A 202 16.71 -10.51 -8.16
C GLY A 202 16.05 -11.86 -7.86
N GLN A 203 16.26 -12.39 -6.66
CA GLN A 203 15.59 -13.58 -6.13
C GLN A 203 15.25 -13.33 -4.66
N VAL A 204 14.06 -13.71 -4.24
CA VAL A 204 13.57 -13.61 -2.87
C VAL A 204 12.78 -14.85 -2.49
#